data_d366cd590bd8b4d2a7fe0dc075fe0896
#
_entry.id   d366cd590bd8b4d2a7fe0dc075fe0896
#
_cell.length_a   1.000
_cell.length_b   1.000
_cell.length_c   1.000
_cell.angle_alpha   90.00
_cell.angle_beta   90.00
_cell.angle_gamma   90.00
#
_symmetry.space_group_name_H-M   'P 1'
#
loop_
_entity.id
_entity.type
_entity.pdbx_description
1 polymer ?
#
loop_
_entity_poly.entity_id
_entity_poly.type
_entity_poly.pdbx_seq_one_letter_code
_entity_poly.pdbx_strand_id
1 'polypeptide(L)'
;MSKGNKLAAGLALMLVIGCATHVAVTPTHRENMASQSKVLAIAARDLEDIVRQHHAEGADEEAVRAVIDFHAQTENFAGTTVAWQSPDRVDSDYEHLISAWVKVKQTFPNMHPDKLTQDQYARVQQEWEKLDRTSGYAGRKYEQKVEQGK
;
A
#
# COMPACT_ATOMS: atom_id res chain seq x y z
N MET A 1 -15.51 -4.12 -73.18
CA MET A 1 -14.20 -4.28 -72.51
C MET A 1 -14.06 -3.24 -71.43
N SER A 2 -14.19 -3.61 -70.20
CA SER A 2 -13.76 -2.76 -69.08
C SER A 2 -13.50 -3.66 -67.87
N LYS A 3 -12.25 -3.64 -67.43
CA LYS A 3 -11.75 -4.46 -66.33
C LYS A 3 -12.12 -3.80 -65.00
N GLY A 4 -12.96 -4.45 -64.20
CA GLY A 4 -13.25 -4.04 -62.84
C GLY A 4 -12.12 -4.44 -61.89
N ASN A 5 -11.47 -3.47 -61.30
CA ASN A 5 -10.52 -3.64 -60.18
C ASN A 5 -11.31 -3.79 -58.88
N LYS A 6 -11.25 -5.00 -58.31
CA LYS A 6 -11.71 -5.25 -56.92
C LYS A 6 -10.61 -4.83 -56.00
N LEU A 7 -10.79 -3.69 -55.33
CA LEU A 7 -10.01 -3.29 -54.17
C LEU A 7 -10.45 -4.09 -52.95
N ALA A 8 -9.60 -5.01 -52.54
CA ALA A 8 -9.76 -5.71 -51.26
C ALA A 8 -9.34 -4.75 -50.14
N ALA A 9 -10.32 -4.24 -49.40
CA ALA A 9 -10.07 -3.50 -48.14
C ALA A 9 -9.63 -4.49 -47.06
N GLY A 10 -8.33 -4.54 -46.83
CA GLY A 10 -7.75 -5.27 -45.70
C GLY A 10 -8.05 -4.52 -44.42
N LEU A 11 -8.91 -5.09 -43.58
CA LEU A 11 -9.19 -4.61 -42.23
C LEU A 11 -7.98 -4.98 -41.34
N ALA A 12 -7.08 -4.04 -41.13
CA ALA A 12 -5.99 -4.20 -40.16
C ALA A 12 -6.58 -4.09 -38.75
N LEU A 13 -6.79 -5.22 -38.13
CA LEU A 13 -7.17 -5.34 -36.72
C LEU A 13 -5.94 -4.96 -35.90
N MET A 14 -5.83 -3.70 -35.49
CA MET A 14 -4.83 -3.27 -34.51
C MET A 14 -5.21 -3.86 -33.16
N LEU A 15 -4.59 -4.99 -32.81
CA LEU A 15 -4.50 -5.49 -31.45
C LEU A 15 -3.70 -4.45 -30.64
N VAL A 16 -4.40 -3.56 -29.94
CA VAL A 16 -3.82 -2.76 -28.89
C VAL A 16 -3.56 -3.72 -27.75
N ILE A 17 -2.38 -4.35 -27.77
CA ILE A 17 -1.83 -5.02 -26.62
C ILE A 17 -1.58 -3.88 -25.60
N GLY A 18 -2.46 -3.78 -24.60
CA GLY A 18 -2.27 -2.91 -23.46
C GLY A 18 -1.00 -3.34 -22.75
N CYS A 19 0.12 -2.76 -23.13
CA CYS A 19 1.32 -2.81 -22.33
C CYS A 19 0.96 -2.18 -20.98
N ALA A 20 0.79 -3.01 -19.95
CA ALA A 20 0.91 -2.54 -18.59
C ALA A 20 2.28 -1.85 -18.54
N THR A 21 2.27 -0.51 -18.50
CA THR A 21 3.49 0.28 -18.35
C THR A 21 4.04 -0.04 -16.97
N HIS A 22 4.91 -1.04 -16.90
CA HIS A 22 5.79 -1.19 -15.76
C HIS A 22 6.61 0.10 -15.67
N VAL A 23 6.28 0.95 -14.71
CA VAL A 23 7.10 2.11 -14.39
C VAL A 23 8.50 1.57 -14.10
N ALA A 24 9.46 1.94 -14.93
CA ALA A 24 10.84 1.49 -14.76
C ALA A 24 11.31 1.94 -13.37
N VAL A 25 11.55 0.97 -12.49
CA VAL A 25 11.95 1.23 -11.11
C VAL A 25 13.40 1.68 -11.13
N THR A 26 13.63 2.98 -11.01
CA THR A 26 14.96 3.58 -10.96
C THR A 26 15.65 3.30 -9.61
N PRO A 27 16.99 3.31 -9.53
CA PRO A 27 17.71 3.23 -8.26
C PRO A 27 17.21 4.26 -7.23
N THR A 28 17.03 5.51 -7.63
CA THR A 28 16.48 6.58 -6.77
C THR A 28 15.08 6.25 -6.23
N HIS A 29 14.21 5.64 -7.04
CA HIS A 29 12.91 5.21 -6.59
C HIS A 29 12.99 4.13 -5.50
N ARG A 30 13.90 3.14 -5.66
CA ARG A 30 14.16 2.10 -4.65
C ARG A 30 14.66 2.68 -3.34
N GLU A 31 15.62 3.61 -3.42
CA GLU A 31 16.16 4.29 -2.24
C GLU A 31 15.09 5.10 -1.51
N ASN A 32 14.24 5.82 -2.24
CA ASN A 32 13.13 6.58 -1.66
C ASN A 32 12.12 5.65 -0.99
N MET A 33 11.72 4.55 -1.64
CA MET A 33 10.83 3.56 -1.04
C MET A 33 11.44 2.95 0.23
N ALA A 34 12.71 2.54 0.19
CA ALA A 34 13.40 1.97 1.34
C ALA A 34 13.53 2.96 2.50
N SER A 35 13.76 4.23 2.20
CA SER A 35 13.81 5.29 3.23
C SER A 35 12.44 5.52 3.86
N GLN A 36 11.41 5.68 3.05
CA GLN A 36 10.06 5.98 3.54
C GLN A 36 9.41 4.80 4.26
N SER A 37 9.63 3.57 3.81
CA SER A 37 9.13 2.39 4.50
C SER A 37 9.74 2.23 5.90
N LYS A 38 11.02 2.58 6.08
CA LYS A 38 11.66 2.61 7.41
C LYS A 38 11.04 3.68 8.33
N VAL A 39 10.76 4.87 7.80
CA VAL A 39 10.12 5.94 8.58
C VAL A 39 8.71 5.53 9.00
N LEU A 40 7.96 4.90 8.10
CA LEU A 40 6.64 4.36 8.41
C LEU A 40 6.71 3.27 9.49
N ALA A 41 7.67 2.35 9.40
CA ALA A 41 7.86 1.30 10.40
C ALA A 41 8.15 1.87 11.80
N ILE A 42 8.99 2.91 11.89
CA ILE A 42 9.23 3.62 13.16
C ILE A 42 7.95 4.26 13.69
N ALA A 43 7.18 4.95 12.83
CA ALA A 43 5.94 5.59 13.25
C ALA A 43 4.89 4.56 13.70
N ALA A 44 4.80 3.41 13.03
CA ALA A 44 3.89 2.32 13.37
C ALA A 44 4.28 1.66 14.72
N ARG A 45 5.59 1.46 14.97
CA ARG A 45 6.09 0.96 16.25
C ARG A 45 5.73 1.93 17.39
N ASP A 46 5.97 3.21 17.20
CA ASP A 46 5.65 4.22 18.22
C ASP A 46 4.14 4.23 18.51
N LEU A 47 3.29 4.02 17.52
CA LEU A 47 1.84 3.88 17.70
C LEU A 47 1.50 2.59 18.47
N GLU A 48 2.12 1.45 18.13
CA GLU A 48 1.92 0.20 18.88
C GLU A 48 2.30 0.34 20.34
N ASP A 49 3.45 0.99 20.64
CA ASP A 49 3.91 1.19 22.00
C ASP A 49 2.91 2.02 22.82
N ILE A 50 2.37 3.09 22.25
CA ILE A 50 1.36 3.93 22.89
C ILE A 50 0.06 3.14 23.11
N VAL A 51 -0.41 2.43 22.06
CA VAL A 51 -1.63 1.64 22.16
C VAL A 51 -1.52 0.54 23.20
N ARG A 52 -0.39 -0.17 23.28
CA ARG A 52 -0.16 -1.20 24.32
C ARG A 52 -0.15 -0.62 25.72
N GLN A 53 0.37 0.60 25.92
CA GLN A 53 0.41 1.24 27.23
C GLN A 53 -0.96 1.73 27.70
N HIS A 54 -1.78 2.25 26.79
CA HIS A 54 -3.02 2.94 27.11
C HIS A 54 -4.28 2.08 26.91
N HIS A 55 -4.21 1.02 26.09
CA HIS A 55 -5.38 0.26 25.65
C HIS A 55 -5.23 -1.28 25.80
N ALA A 56 -4.28 -1.75 26.62
CA ALA A 56 -3.95 -3.18 26.73
C ALA A 56 -5.05 -4.03 27.36
N GLU A 57 -6.06 -3.45 28.01
CA GLU A 57 -7.12 -4.16 28.71
C GLU A 57 -8.51 -3.71 28.25
N GLY A 58 -9.28 -4.62 27.63
CA GLY A 58 -10.71 -4.43 27.43
C GLY A 58 -11.22 -4.43 25.99
N ALA A 59 -12.26 -3.65 25.71
CA ALA A 59 -13.09 -3.70 24.51
C ALA A 59 -12.38 -3.42 23.17
N ASP A 60 -11.15 -2.97 23.21
CA ASP A 60 -10.40 -2.51 22.02
C ASP A 60 -9.40 -3.53 21.47
N GLU A 61 -9.50 -4.81 21.90
CA GLU A 61 -8.55 -5.85 21.48
C GLU A 61 -8.37 -5.97 19.97
N GLU A 62 -9.44 -5.80 19.20
CA GLU A 62 -9.36 -5.89 17.74
C GLU A 62 -8.53 -4.76 17.15
N ALA A 63 -8.71 -3.54 17.65
CA ALA A 63 -7.94 -2.38 17.22
C ALA A 63 -6.47 -2.49 17.65
N VAL A 64 -6.20 -2.97 18.87
CA VAL A 64 -4.84 -3.24 19.34
C VAL A 64 -4.15 -4.26 18.44
N ARG A 65 -4.81 -5.37 18.14
CA ARG A 65 -4.28 -6.41 17.23
C ARG A 65 -4.02 -5.85 15.83
N ALA A 66 -4.92 -5.02 15.31
CA ALA A 66 -4.75 -4.39 14.00
C ALA A 66 -3.50 -3.49 13.94
N VAL A 67 -3.24 -2.72 15.01
CA VAL A 67 -2.04 -1.87 15.10
C VAL A 67 -0.76 -2.72 15.18
N ILE A 68 -0.78 -3.81 15.96
CA ILE A 68 0.36 -4.74 16.08
C ILE A 68 0.66 -5.40 14.73
N ASP A 69 -0.38 -5.92 14.05
CA ASP A 69 -0.22 -6.54 12.73
C ASP A 69 0.29 -5.52 11.70
N PHE A 70 -0.25 -4.32 11.71
CA PHE A 70 0.23 -3.26 10.82
C PHE A 70 1.70 -2.93 11.04
N HIS A 71 2.16 -2.80 12.29
CA HIS A 71 3.58 -2.60 12.58
C HIS A 71 4.43 -3.76 12.03
N ALA A 72 4.04 -5.01 12.27
CA ALA A 72 4.75 -6.16 11.73
C ALA A 72 4.83 -6.14 10.19
N GLN A 73 3.74 -5.74 9.49
CA GLN A 73 3.74 -5.61 8.04
C GLN A 73 4.62 -4.45 7.56
N THR A 74 4.69 -3.33 8.32
CA THR A 74 5.62 -2.22 7.97
C THR A 74 7.07 -2.64 8.07
N GLU A 75 7.46 -3.42 9.10
CA GLU A 75 8.82 -3.95 9.24
C GLU A 75 9.17 -4.93 8.12
N ASN A 76 8.26 -5.86 7.80
CA ASN A 76 8.43 -6.79 6.69
C ASN A 76 8.65 -6.04 5.37
N PHE A 77 7.78 -5.08 5.07
CA PHE A 77 7.88 -4.28 3.85
C PHE A 77 9.17 -3.44 3.80
N ALA A 78 9.59 -2.84 4.92
CA ALA A 78 10.86 -2.12 5.01
C ALA A 78 12.06 -3.04 4.72
N GLY A 79 12.04 -4.28 5.22
CA GLY A 79 13.05 -5.29 4.90
C GLY A 79 13.07 -5.65 3.41
N THR A 80 11.90 -5.86 2.82
CA THR A 80 11.75 -6.20 1.39
C THR A 80 12.23 -5.08 0.47
N THR A 81 11.92 -3.82 0.79
CA THR A 81 12.37 -2.66 -0.02
C THR A 81 13.87 -2.44 0.06
N VAL A 82 14.50 -2.72 1.20
CA VAL A 82 15.96 -2.67 1.35
C VAL A 82 16.64 -3.80 0.58
N ALA A 83 16.13 -5.02 0.71
CA ALA A 83 16.71 -6.19 0.04
C ALA A 83 16.46 -6.18 -1.46
N TRP A 84 15.36 -5.63 -1.90
CA TRP A 84 14.89 -5.52 -3.29
C TRP A 84 15.16 -6.76 -4.15
N GLN A 85 14.59 -7.88 -3.73
CA GLN A 85 14.82 -9.17 -4.42
C GLN A 85 14.15 -9.21 -5.81
N SER A 86 12.90 -8.77 -5.89
CA SER A 86 12.16 -8.66 -7.15
C SER A 86 11.00 -7.67 -7.02
N PRO A 87 10.53 -7.08 -8.13
CA PRO A 87 9.30 -6.26 -8.13
C PRO A 87 8.10 -7.02 -7.57
N ASP A 88 7.85 -8.25 -8.02
CA ASP A 88 6.70 -9.05 -7.59
C ASP A 88 6.67 -9.27 -6.06
N ARG A 89 7.86 -9.43 -5.45
CA ARG A 89 7.94 -9.57 -3.99
C ARG A 89 7.60 -8.28 -3.27
N VAL A 90 8.11 -7.14 -3.77
CA VAL A 90 7.79 -5.82 -3.23
C VAL A 90 6.29 -5.56 -3.34
N ASP A 91 5.71 -5.89 -4.49
CA ASP A 91 4.28 -5.73 -4.76
C ASP A 91 3.43 -6.56 -3.80
N SER A 92 3.76 -7.83 -3.63
CA SER A 92 3.04 -8.73 -2.72
C SER A 92 3.09 -8.24 -1.27
N ASP A 93 4.26 -7.82 -0.79
CA ASP A 93 4.40 -7.33 0.58
C ASP A 93 3.72 -5.96 0.76
N TYR A 94 3.64 -5.14 -0.30
CA TYR A 94 2.87 -3.90 -0.28
C TYR A 94 1.36 -4.15 -0.18
N GLU A 95 0.83 -5.15 -0.88
CA GLU A 95 -0.58 -5.56 -0.76
C GLU A 95 -0.94 -6.02 0.66
N HIS A 96 -0.06 -6.79 1.31
CA HIS A 96 -0.25 -7.16 2.71
C HIS A 96 -0.25 -5.93 3.62
N LEU A 97 0.66 -4.99 3.38
CA LEU A 97 0.75 -3.74 4.13
C LEU A 97 -0.52 -2.89 3.96
N ILE A 98 -1.05 -2.75 2.72
CA ILE A 98 -2.33 -2.07 2.47
C ILE A 98 -3.46 -2.71 3.26
N SER A 99 -3.56 -4.03 3.23
CA SER A 99 -4.62 -4.78 3.93
C SER A 99 -4.57 -4.52 5.44
N ALA A 100 -3.38 -4.52 6.04
CA ALA A 100 -3.19 -4.21 7.44
C ALA A 100 -3.55 -2.75 7.76
N TRP A 101 -3.18 -1.80 6.91
CA TRP A 101 -3.54 -0.38 7.08
C TRP A 101 -5.05 -0.14 7.02
N VAL A 102 -5.74 -0.77 6.07
CA VAL A 102 -7.21 -0.73 5.97
C VAL A 102 -7.84 -1.22 7.27
N LYS A 103 -7.34 -2.33 7.85
CA LYS A 103 -7.84 -2.85 9.11
C LYS A 103 -7.65 -1.86 10.27
N VAL A 104 -6.48 -1.22 10.36
CA VAL A 104 -6.26 -0.15 11.36
C VAL A 104 -7.26 0.98 11.19
N LYS A 105 -7.43 1.51 9.97
CA LYS A 105 -8.41 2.59 9.72
C LYS A 105 -9.83 2.23 10.14
N GLN A 106 -10.23 0.99 9.99
CA GLN A 106 -11.57 0.51 10.32
C GLN A 106 -11.78 0.33 11.83
N THR A 107 -10.76 -0.08 12.56
CA THR A 107 -10.88 -0.44 13.98
C THR A 107 -10.44 0.67 14.92
N PHE A 108 -9.49 1.50 14.53
CA PHE A 108 -8.93 2.56 15.36
C PHE A 108 -9.95 3.53 15.96
N PRO A 109 -11.01 3.99 15.25
CA PRO A 109 -12.02 4.86 15.84
C PRO A 109 -12.77 4.22 17.02
N ASN A 110 -12.86 2.89 17.06
CA ASN A 110 -13.55 2.17 18.12
C ASN A 110 -12.77 2.15 19.45
N MET A 111 -11.48 2.52 19.42
CA MET A 111 -10.64 2.62 20.62
C MET A 111 -10.99 3.82 21.49
N HIS A 112 -11.72 4.81 20.97
CA HIS A 112 -11.89 6.10 21.64
C HIS A 112 -10.57 6.69 22.09
N PRO A 113 -9.57 6.83 21.19
CA PRO A 113 -8.20 7.12 21.53
C PRO A 113 -8.06 8.50 22.21
N ASP A 114 -7.17 8.59 23.17
CA ASP A 114 -6.78 9.86 23.75
C ASP A 114 -6.02 10.74 22.74
N LYS A 115 -5.74 11.99 23.13
CA LYS A 115 -5.08 12.93 22.22
C LYS A 115 -3.69 12.46 21.77
N LEU A 116 -2.91 11.86 22.67
CA LEU A 116 -1.56 11.36 22.35
C LEU A 116 -1.62 10.25 21.29
N THR A 117 -2.53 9.31 21.47
CA THR A 117 -2.77 8.20 20.54
C THR A 117 -3.29 8.71 19.18
N GLN A 118 -4.18 9.73 19.20
CA GLN A 118 -4.66 10.37 17.96
C GLN A 118 -3.53 11.09 17.21
N ASP A 119 -2.68 11.84 17.92
CA ASP A 119 -1.56 12.57 17.30
C ASP A 119 -0.55 11.60 16.68
N GLN A 120 -0.29 10.46 17.34
CA GLN A 120 0.59 9.43 16.78
C GLN A 120 -0.04 8.71 15.60
N TYR A 121 -1.34 8.41 15.63
CA TYR A 121 -2.07 7.86 14.47
C TYR A 121 -2.02 8.81 13.28
N ALA A 122 -2.22 10.12 13.49
CA ALA A 122 -2.10 11.12 12.44
C ALA A 122 -0.69 11.15 11.82
N ARG A 123 0.36 10.95 12.63
CA ARG A 123 1.74 10.81 12.13
C ARG A 123 1.89 9.57 11.23
N VAL A 124 1.38 8.42 11.67
CA VAL A 124 1.37 7.20 10.83
C VAL A 124 0.67 7.45 9.51
N GLN A 125 -0.50 8.11 9.54
CA GLN A 125 -1.24 8.45 8.33
C GLN A 125 -0.42 9.32 7.36
N GLN A 126 0.29 10.33 7.86
CA GLN A 126 1.15 11.19 7.04
C GLN A 126 2.29 10.39 6.39
N GLU A 127 2.94 9.50 7.13
CA GLU A 127 4.04 8.67 6.60
C GLU A 127 3.50 7.63 5.60
N TRP A 128 2.32 7.08 5.86
CA TRP A 128 1.61 6.23 4.90
C TRP A 128 1.36 6.95 3.57
N GLU A 129 0.82 8.17 3.61
CA GLU A 129 0.54 8.96 2.41
C GLU A 129 1.80 9.30 1.61
N LYS A 130 2.93 9.51 2.29
CA LYS A 130 4.24 9.72 1.62
C LYS A 130 4.69 8.46 0.90
N LEU A 131 4.61 7.30 1.57
CA LEU A 131 4.97 6.02 0.99
C LEU A 131 4.07 5.68 -0.20
N ASP A 132 2.75 5.85 -0.08
CA ASP A 132 1.78 5.58 -1.14
C ASP A 132 2.04 6.44 -2.39
N ARG A 133 2.34 7.74 -2.20
CA ARG A 133 2.73 8.62 -3.31
C ARG A 133 4.03 8.19 -3.98
N THR A 134 5.01 7.76 -3.19
CA THR A 134 6.31 7.33 -3.72
C THR A 134 6.21 6.02 -4.45
N SER A 135 5.41 5.08 -3.93
CA SER A 135 5.24 3.77 -4.56
C SER A 135 4.72 3.89 -5.99
N GLY A 136 3.97 4.95 -6.30
CA GLY A 136 3.32 5.14 -7.61
C GLY A 136 2.39 3.99 -7.97
N TYR A 137 2.08 3.14 -6.99
CA TYR A 137 1.53 1.84 -7.16
C TYR A 137 0.02 1.88 -7.35
N ALA A 138 -0.49 0.85 -8.03
CA ALA A 138 -1.91 0.57 -8.12
C ALA A 138 -2.57 0.26 -6.75
N GLY A 139 -1.87 0.50 -5.65
CA GLY A 139 -2.34 0.33 -4.28
C GLY A 139 -3.65 1.02 -4.00
N ARG A 140 -3.85 2.22 -4.55
CA ARG A 140 -5.15 2.91 -4.47
C ARG A 140 -6.30 2.09 -5.06
N LYS A 141 -6.06 1.32 -6.13
CA LYS A 141 -7.07 0.42 -6.72
C LYS A 141 -7.32 -0.79 -5.84
N TYR A 142 -6.28 -1.30 -5.19
CA TYR A 142 -6.41 -2.42 -4.27
C TYR A 142 -7.12 -2.00 -3.00
N GLU A 143 -6.73 -0.89 -2.39
CA GLU A 143 -7.38 -0.32 -1.21
C GLU A 143 -8.87 -0.06 -1.46
N GLN A 144 -9.21 0.57 -2.59
CA GLN A 144 -10.60 0.77 -3.01
C GLN A 144 -11.34 -0.55 -3.17
N LYS A 145 -10.69 -1.57 -3.73
CA LYS A 145 -11.30 -2.89 -3.93
C LYS A 145 -11.56 -3.61 -2.60
N VAL A 146 -10.64 -3.51 -1.65
CA VAL A 146 -10.81 -4.08 -0.30
C VAL A 146 -11.92 -3.37 0.47
N GLU A 147 -11.98 -2.04 0.39
CA GLU A 147 -13.04 -1.25 1.03
C GLU A 147 -14.44 -1.49 0.43
N GLN A 148 -14.52 -1.77 -0.87
CA GLN A 148 -15.78 -2.05 -1.58
C GLN A 148 -16.22 -3.51 -1.44
N GLY A 149 -15.34 -4.41 -1.07
CA GLY A 149 -15.62 -5.85 -0.89
C GLY A 149 -16.42 -6.21 0.37
N LYS A 150 -16.99 -5.19 1.02
CA LYS A 150 -17.97 -5.31 2.11
C LYS A 150 -19.36 -5.24 1.57
#